data_e288a8100d0f6dad34121797c6a85147
#
_entry.id   e288a8100d0f6dad34121797c6a85147
#
_cell.length_a   1.000
_cell.length_b   1.000
_cell.length_c   1.000
_cell.angle_alpha   90.00
_cell.angle_beta   90.00
_cell.angle_gamma   90.00
#
_symmetry.space_group_name_H-M   'P 1'
#
loop_
_entity.id
_entity.type
_entity.pdbx_description
1 polymer ?
#
loop_
_entity_poly.entity_id
_entity_poly.type
_entity_poly.pdbx_seq_one_letter_code
_entity_poly.pdbx_strand_id
1 'polypeptide(L)'
;KVLEDHDSIEEMGEFLQKKIYMLKSYYEKRKSIAEQLKLPNLKLNFPILKEENVVQNIIDETPQADIDQEINGLYSKDKMLFRNANYEVFFCTYSEIPSVMREIGRQRELTFRKIGEGSNLPFDLDHYDEHYHHLFLWDNVAKKLVGAYRMALGSEVMKKHGIEGFYISSLFEFDP
;
A
#
# COMPACT_ATOMS: atom_id res chain seq x y z
N LYS A 1 -23.08 -11.18 -2.15
CA LYS A 1 -23.57 -12.56 -2.41
C LYS A 1 -22.47 -13.63 -2.26
N VAL A 2 -21.19 -13.33 -2.59
CA VAL A 2 -20.07 -14.29 -2.48
C VAL A 2 -19.50 -14.37 -1.05
N LEU A 3 -19.76 -13.38 -0.21
CA LEU A 3 -19.30 -13.33 1.19
C LEU A 3 -20.31 -13.89 2.21
N GLU A 4 -21.52 -14.20 1.77
CA GLU A 4 -22.61 -14.68 2.63
C GLU A 4 -22.62 -16.22 2.81
N ASP A 5 -21.77 -16.95 2.05
CA ASP A 5 -21.77 -18.43 2.03
C ASP A 5 -20.65 -19.08 2.88
N HIS A 6 -19.94 -18.29 3.72
CA HIS A 6 -18.85 -18.81 4.56
C HIS A 6 -19.20 -18.73 6.05
N ASP A 7 -19.30 -19.88 6.69
CA ASP A 7 -19.75 -20.04 8.08
C ASP A 7 -18.68 -19.65 9.12
N SER A 8 -17.41 -19.44 8.72
CA SER A 8 -16.34 -19.04 9.62
C SER A 8 -15.33 -18.07 8.99
N ILE A 9 -14.64 -17.31 9.84
CA ILE A 9 -13.53 -16.39 9.42
C ILE A 9 -12.39 -17.20 8.78
N GLU A 10 -12.15 -18.42 9.22
CA GLU A 10 -11.11 -19.33 8.69
C GLU A 10 -11.42 -19.77 7.27
N GLU A 11 -12.67 -20.18 6.99
CA GLU A 11 -13.11 -20.54 5.64
C GLU A 11 -13.06 -19.37 4.68
N MET A 12 -13.41 -18.17 5.14
CA MET A 12 -13.28 -16.95 4.35
C MET A 12 -11.80 -16.63 4.05
N GLY A 13 -10.92 -16.82 5.03
CA GLY A 13 -9.47 -16.68 4.87
C GLY A 13 -8.90 -17.63 3.81
N GLU A 14 -9.27 -18.91 3.87
CA GLU A 14 -8.87 -19.90 2.87
C GLU A 14 -9.42 -19.59 1.48
N PHE A 15 -10.68 -19.16 1.39
CA PHE A 15 -11.30 -18.75 0.13
C PHE A 15 -10.56 -17.58 -0.50
N LEU A 16 -10.27 -16.52 0.27
CA LEU A 16 -9.52 -15.36 -0.21
C LEU A 16 -8.11 -15.74 -0.65
N GLN A 17 -7.43 -16.57 0.13
CA GLN A 17 -6.10 -17.07 -0.21
C GLN A 17 -6.11 -17.86 -1.53
N LYS A 18 -7.07 -18.77 -1.71
CA LYS A 18 -7.27 -19.49 -2.99
C LYS A 18 -7.52 -18.54 -4.15
N LYS A 19 -8.32 -17.50 -3.97
CA LYS A 19 -8.59 -16.48 -5.02
C LYS A 19 -7.33 -15.72 -5.39
N ILE A 20 -6.51 -15.31 -4.43
CA ILE A 20 -5.23 -14.63 -4.66
C ILE A 20 -4.27 -15.53 -5.46
N TYR A 21 -4.14 -16.81 -5.08
CA TYR A 21 -3.33 -17.78 -5.82
C TYR A 21 -3.84 -18.02 -7.25
N MET A 22 -5.17 -18.07 -7.45
CA MET A 22 -5.75 -18.18 -8.79
C MET A 22 -5.45 -16.96 -9.66
N LEU A 23 -5.49 -15.75 -9.11
CA LEU A 23 -5.13 -14.52 -9.81
C LEU A 23 -3.65 -14.53 -10.21
N LYS A 24 -2.76 -14.94 -9.32
CA LYS A 24 -1.33 -15.09 -9.61
C LYS A 24 -1.10 -16.09 -10.75
N SER A 25 -1.71 -17.28 -10.66
CA SER A 25 -1.64 -18.31 -11.70
C SER A 25 -2.18 -17.84 -13.05
N TYR A 26 -3.28 -17.07 -13.04
CA TYR A 26 -3.85 -16.47 -14.24
C TYR A 26 -2.91 -15.45 -14.88
N TYR A 27 -2.24 -14.63 -14.06
CA TYR A 27 -1.27 -13.64 -14.51
C TYR A 27 -0.02 -14.30 -15.11
N GLU A 28 0.52 -15.32 -14.45
CA GLU A 28 1.65 -16.10 -14.95
C GLU A 28 1.33 -16.82 -16.27
N LYS A 29 0.12 -17.38 -16.40
CA LYS A 29 -0.35 -18.02 -17.62
C LYS A 29 -0.49 -17.02 -18.78
N ARG A 30 -0.94 -15.80 -18.52
CA ARG A 30 -1.01 -14.72 -19.51
C ARG A 30 0.38 -14.28 -19.99
N LYS A 31 1.34 -14.21 -19.08
CA LYS A 31 2.74 -13.89 -19.40
C LYS A 31 3.35 -14.97 -20.30
N SER A 32 3.12 -16.25 -19.98
CA SER A 32 3.57 -17.38 -20.79
C SER A 32 2.93 -17.42 -22.18
N ILE A 33 1.66 -17.05 -22.32
CA ILE A 33 0.96 -16.97 -23.62
C ILE A 33 1.52 -15.80 -24.45
N ALA A 34 1.81 -14.65 -23.83
CA ALA A 34 2.43 -13.52 -24.52
C ALA A 34 3.84 -13.85 -25.03
N GLU A 35 4.60 -14.68 -24.29
CA GLU A 35 5.92 -15.18 -24.69
C GLU A 35 5.82 -16.24 -25.80
N GLN A 36 4.77 -17.06 -25.81
CA GLN A 36 4.52 -18.08 -26.84
C GLN A 36 3.99 -17.50 -28.17
N LEU A 37 3.26 -16.40 -28.11
CA LEU A 37 2.86 -15.63 -29.27
C LEU A 37 4.06 -14.79 -29.75
N LYS A 38 5.07 -15.45 -30.33
CA LYS A 38 6.08 -14.79 -31.15
C LYS A 38 5.38 -14.13 -32.33
N LEU A 39 4.91 -12.92 -32.14
CA LEU A 39 4.45 -12.08 -33.24
C LEU A 39 5.67 -11.77 -34.11
N PRO A 40 5.66 -12.09 -35.41
CA PRO A 40 6.80 -11.84 -36.27
C PRO A 40 7.03 -10.34 -36.36
N ASN A 41 8.19 -9.88 -35.90
CA ASN A 41 8.85 -8.63 -36.24
C ASN A 41 7.98 -7.43 -36.65
N LEU A 42 7.08 -6.97 -35.80
CA LEU A 42 6.73 -5.56 -35.82
C LEU A 42 7.86 -4.82 -35.08
N LYS A 43 8.78 -4.23 -35.82
CA LYS A 43 9.71 -3.23 -35.28
C LYS A 43 8.91 -1.98 -34.95
N LEU A 44 8.14 -2.02 -33.86
CA LEU A 44 7.69 -0.82 -33.19
C LEU A 44 8.90 -0.26 -32.46
N ASN A 45 9.59 0.65 -33.11
CA ASN A 45 10.59 1.51 -32.46
C ASN A 45 9.84 2.44 -31.49
N PHE A 46 9.42 1.89 -30.36
CA PHE A 46 9.24 2.72 -29.18
C PHE A 46 10.65 2.93 -28.61
N PRO A 47 11.10 4.16 -28.44
CA PRO A 47 12.22 4.39 -27.55
C PRO A 47 11.71 4.06 -26.15
N ILE A 48 11.85 2.79 -25.76
CA ILE A 48 11.84 2.43 -24.34
C ILE A 48 13.15 3.05 -23.84
N LEU A 49 13.06 4.30 -23.41
CA LEU A 49 13.99 4.83 -22.43
C LEU A 49 13.81 3.93 -21.21
N LYS A 50 14.57 2.84 -21.16
CA LYS A 50 14.93 2.24 -19.90
C LYS A 50 15.73 3.33 -19.20
N GLU A 51 15.07 4.18 -18.45
CA GLU A 51 15.71 4.78 -17.30
C GLU A 51 16.21 3.59 -16.50
N GLU A 52 17.52 3.42 -16.47
CA GLU A 52 18.15 2.53 -15.51
C GLU A 52 17.70 3.09 -14.16
N ASN A 53 16.68 2.47 -13.55
CA ASN A 53 16.23 2.81 -12.21
C ASN A 53 17.38 2.51 -11.25
N VAL A 54 18.25 3.51 -11.08
CA VAL A 54 19.35 3.45 -10.12
C VAL A 54 18.73 3.23 -8.76
N VAL A 55 19.00 2.05 -8.19
CA VAL A 55 18.52 1.71 -6.85
C VAL A 55 19.12 2.69 -5.86
N GLN A 56 18.30 3.54 -5.27
CA GLN A 56 18.73 4.49 -4.26
C GLN A 56 18.81 3.82 -2.88
N ASN A 57 19.66 4.36 -2.01
CA ASN A 57 19.73 3.90 -0.63
C ASN A 57 18.42 4.23 0.10
N ILE A 58 17.93 3.26 0.86
CA ILE A 58 16.76 3.50 1.72
C ILE A 58 17.18 4.43 2.84
N ILE A 59 16.29 5.34 3.21
CA ILE A 59 16.52 6.29 4.31
C ILE A 59 16.73 5.57 5.64
N ASP A 60 17.40 6.23 6.57
CA ASP A 60 17.55 5.77 7.94
C ASP A 60 16.19 5.73 8.68
N GLU A 61 16.13 4.95 9.75
CA GLU A 61 14.97 4.89 10.63
C GLU A 61 14.58 6.28 11.11
N THR A 62 13.28 6.51 11.17
CA THR A 62 12.76 7.77 11.72
C THR A 62 13.08 7.84 13.21
N PRO A 63 13.57 8.99 13.73
CA PRO A 63 13.86 9.13 15.15
C PRO A 63 12.67 8.74 16.01
N GLN A 64 12.90 7.86 16.98
CA GLN A 64 11.84 7.33 17.84
C GLN A 64 11.08 8.44 18.61
N ALA A 65 11.78 9.50 19.01
CA ALA A 65 11.18 10.62 19.71
C ALA A 65 10.11 11.35 18.88
N ASP A 66 10.31 11.47 17.56
CA ASP A 66 9.37 12.11 16.65
C ASP A 66 8.12 11.24 16.48
N ILE A 67 8.31 9.92 16.34
CA ILE A 67 7.21 8.95 16.29
C ILE A 67 6.41 8.98 17.58
N ASP A 68 7.07 8.91 18.74
CA ASP A 68 6.42 8.90 20.06
C ASP A 68 5.62 10.20 20.28
N GLN A 69 6.12 11.34 19.82
CA GLN A 69 5.41 12.61 19.91
C GLN A 69 4.11 12.57 19.08
N GLU A 70 4.16 12.06 17.86
CA GLU A 70 2.98 11.95 17.00
C GLU A 70 1.96 10.95 17.57
N ILE A 71 2.39 9.77 18.03
CA ILE A 71 1.53 8.79 18.67
C ILE A 71 0.82 9.38 19.90
N ASN A 72 1.55 10.12 20.74
CA ASN A 72 0.96 10.81 21.89
C ASN A 72 -0.05 11.88 21.47
N GLY A 73 0.21 12.57 20.36
CA GLY A 73 -0.74 13.51 19.76
C GLY A 73 -2.04 12.83 19.28
N LEU A 74 -1.95 11.60 18.76
CA LEU A 74 -3.12 10.84 18.32
C LEU A 74 -4.02 10.41 19.47
N TYR A 75 -3.46 10.04 20.64
CA TYR A 75 -4.27 9.78 21.84
C TYR A 75 -5.07 11.01 22.25
N SER A 76 -4.43 12.17 22.24
CA SER A 76 -5.09 13.43 22.63
C SER A 76 -6.21 13.83 21.68
N LYS A 77 -6.19 13.36 20.45
CA LYS A 77 -7.19 13.63 19.40
C LYS A 77 -8.22 12.52 19.23
N ASP A 78 -8.21 11.50 20.10
CA ASP A 78 -9.11 10.35 20.04
C ASP A 78 -9.04 9.59 18.70
N LYS A 79 -7.82 9.42 18.16
CA LYS A 79 -7.58 8.76 16.86
C LYS A 79 -7.31 7.26 16.98
N MET A 80 -7.24 6.72 18.18
CA MET A 80 -7.13 5.29 18.43
C MET A 80 -8.49 4.63 18.27
N LEU A 81 -8.60 3.67 17.34
CA LEU A 81 -9.84 2.93 17.11
C LEU A 81 -10.10 1.86 18.16
N PHE A 82 -9.05 1.08 18.48
CA PHE A 82 -9.12 0.05 19.52
C PHE A 82 -7.72 -0.36 19.98
N ARG A 83 -7.69 -1.07 21.13
CA ARG A 83 -6.48 -1.68 21.68
C ARG A 83 -6.75 -3.15 21.98
N ASN A 84 -5.76 -4.00 21.68
CA ASN A 84 -5.74 -5.40 22.10
C ASN A 84 -4.34 -5.76 22.59
N ALA A 85 -4.23 -6.05 23.88
CA ALA A 85 -2.95 -6.24 24.58
C ALA A 85 -2.01 -5.04 24.39
N ASN A 86 -0.85 -5.24 23.79
CA ASN A 86 0.12 -4.20 23.47
C ASN A 86 -0.09 -3.55 22.08
N TYR A 87 -1.04 -4.04 21.28
CA TYR A 87 -1.31 -3.56 19.94
C TYR A 87 -2.44 -2.53 19.94
N GLU A 88 -2.20 -1.46 19.21
CA GLU A 88 -3.12 -0.33 19.08
C GLU A 88 -3.31 0.02 17.62
N VAL A 89 -4.55 0.24 17.23
CA VAL A 89 -4.91 0.63 15.86
C VAL A 89 -5.31 2.09 15.84
N PHE A 90 -4.68 2.84 14.96
CA PHE A 90 -4.96 4.25 14.73
C PHE A 90 -5.50 4.49 13.32
N PHE A 91 -6.34 5.53 13.20
CA PHE A 91 -6.86 6.00 11.93
C PHE A 91 -6.73 7.52 11.84
N CYS A 92 -5.95 8.01 10.90
CA CYS A 92 -5.59 9.42 10.80
C CYS A 92 -5.21 9.83 9.37
N THR A 93 -4.94 11.11 9.19
CA THR A 93 -4.46 11.68 7.94
C THR A 93 -2.95 11.81 7.94
N TYR A 94 -2.34 11.94 6.75
CA TYR A 94 -0.91 12.18 6.59
C TYR A 94 -0.41 13.36 7.45
N SER A 95 -1.13 14.49 7.41
CA SER A 95 -0.72 15.71 8.11
C SER A 95 -0.66 15.60 9.64
N GLU A 96 -1.30 14.57 10.21
CA GLU A 96 -1.28 14.32 11.64
C GLU A 96 -0.07 13.50 12.09
N ILE A 97 0.60 12.81 11.15
CA ILE A 97 1.63 11.80 11.45
C ILE A 97 2.78 11.83 10.43
N PRO A 98 3.37 12.98 10.08
CA PRO A 98 4.40 13.04 9.03
C PRO A 98 5.63 12.16 9.32
N SER A 99 6.05 12.01 10.57
CA SER A 99 7.17 11.16 10.98
C SER A 99 6.82 9.68 10.89
N VAL A 100 5.63 9.30 11.35
CA VAL A 100 5.10 7.93 11.20
C VAL A 100 4.93 7.61 9.71
N MET A 101 4.46 8.55 8.89
CA MET A 101 4.36 8.36 7.42
C MET A 101 5.71 8.13 6.77
N ARG A 102 6.74 8.87 7.17
CA ARG A 102 8.11 8.63 6.70
C ARG A 102 8.57 7.22 7.03
N GLU A 103 8.27 6.72 8.23
CA GLU A 103 8.59 5.35 8.64
C GLU A 103 7.74 4.31 7.89
N ILE A 104 6.45 4.57 7.65
CA ILE A 104 5.59 3.72 6.80
C ILE A 104 6.20 3.58 5.41
N GLY A 105 6.58 4.69 4.77
CA GLY A 105 7.20 4.68 3.45
C GLY A 105 8.51 3.91 3.42
N ARG A 106 9.35 4.06 4.47
CA ARG A 106 10.59 3.30 4.62
C ARG A 106 10.32 1.78 4.73
N GLN A 107 9.38 1.38 5.57
CA GLN A 107 9.02 -0.03 5.78
C GLN A 107 8.38 -0.65 4.52
N ARG A 108 7.56 0.11 3.79
CA ARG A 108 7.00 -0.31 2.50
C ARG A 108 8.12 -0.60 1.50
N GLU A 109 9.05 0.33 1.31
CA GLU A 109 10.17 0.13 0.39
C GLU A 109 11.05 -1.05 0.80
N LEU A 110 11.38 -1.20 2.09
CA LEU A 110 12.13 -2.36 2.60
C LEU A 110 11.43 -3.68 2.29
N THR A 111 10.11 -3.73 2.45
CA THR A 111 9.33 -4.94 2.27
C THR A 111 9.16 -5.28 0.79
N PHE A 112 8.77 -4.31 -0.04
CA PHE A 112 8.53 -4.51 -1.46
C PHE A 112 9.83 -4.75 -2.24
N ARG A 113 10.93 -4.09 -1.85
CA ARG A 113 12.23 -4.33 -2.48
C ARG A 113 12.72 -5.77 -2.29
N LYS A 114 12.44 -6.40 -1.12
CA LYS A 114 12.80 -7.81 -0.87
C LYS A 114 12.13 -8.79 -1.83
N ILE A 115 10.97 -8.46 -2.35
CA ILE A 115 10.22 -9.30 -3.30
C ILE A 115 10.32 -8.80 -4.75
N GLY A 116 11.17 -7.82 -5.01
CA GLY A 116 11.41 -7.28 -6.36
C GLY A 116 10.33 -6.31 -6.84
N GLU A 117 9.47 -5.80 -5.96
CA GLU A 117 8.37 -4.87 -6.25
C GLU A 117 8.60 -3.48 -5.65
N GLY A 118 9.80 -3.18 -5.16
CA GLY A 118 10.14 -1.88 -4.60
C GLY A 118 10.19 -0.79 -5.66
N SER A 119 9.94 0.44 -5.23
CA SER A 119 10.04 1.63 -6.10
C SER A 119 11.48 1.97 -6.49
N ASN A 120 12.48 1.40 -5.81
CA ASN A 120 13.89 1.75 -5.85
C ASN A 120 14.21 3.18 -5.37
N LEU A 121 13.25 3.84 -4.79
CA LEU A 121 13.38 5.15 -4.17
C LEU A 121 13.85 5.03 -2.70
N PRO A 122 14.28 6.12 -2.05
CA PRO A 122 14.69 6.10 -0.64
C PRO A 122 13.58 5.65 0.32
N PHE A 123 12.32 5.86 -0.04
CA PHE A 123 11.11 5.42 0.65
C PHE A 123 9.93 5.39 -0.33
N ASP A 124 8.94 4.57 -0.07
CA ASP A 124 7.76 4.39 -0.93
C ASP A 124 6.57 5.19 -0.38
N LEU A 125 6.47 6.45 -0.79
CA LEU A 125 5.30 7.32 -0.61
C LEU A 125 4.99 8.01 -1.93
N ASP A 126 3.72 8.24 -2.19
CA ASP A 126 3.25 8.93 -3.38
C ASP A 126 2.22 10.03 -3.03
N HIS A 127 1.77 10.79 -4.02
CA HIS A 127 0.82 11.89 -3.81
C HIS A 127 -0.55 11.43 -3.29
N TYR A 128 -0.93 10.16 -3.47
CA TYR A 128 -2.17 9.63 -2.91
C TYR A 128 -2.08 9.50 -1.39
N ASP A 129 -0.89 9.29 -0.84
CA ASP A 129 -0.70 9.22 0.62
C ASP A 129 -1.11 10.52 1.31
N GLU A 130 -0.99 11.70 0.63
CA GLU A 130 -1.30 13.01 1.20
C GLU A 130 -2.80 13.22 1.47
N HIS A 131 -3.67 12.62 0.66
CA HIS A 131 -5.12 12.83 0.76
C HIS A 131 -5.90 11.57 1.13
N TYR A 132 -5.23 10.42 1.27
CA TYR A 132 -5.79 9.21 1.83
C TYR A 132 -5.69 9.22 3.35
N HIS A 133 -6.50 8.37 3.98
CA HIS A 133 -6.37 8.07 5.38
C HIS A 133 -5.43 6.87 5.58
N HIS A 134 -4.79 6.84 6.74
CA HIS A 134 -3.86 5.78 7.11
C HIS A 134 -4.38 5.05 8.33
N LEU A 135 -4.57 3.74 8.16
CA LEU A 135 -4.86 2.80 9.23
C LEU A 135 -3.55 2.08 9.56
N PHE A 136 -3.05 2.20 10.77
CA PHE A 136 -1.83 1.51 11.14
C PHE A 136 -1.91 0.84 12.51
N LEU A 137 -1.13 -0.23 12.64
CA LEU A 137 -0.98 -1.02 13.85
C LEU A 137 0.33 -0.65 14.54
N TRP A 138 0.24 -0.25 15.79
CA TRP A 138 1.34 0.14 16.65
C TRP A 138 1.52 -0.86 17.78
N ASP A 139 2.75 -1.32 18.02
CA ASP A 139 3.12 -2.07 19.24
C ASP A 139 3.59 -1.07 20.29
N ASN A 140 2.75 -0.83 21.29
CA ASN A 140 3.02 0.15 22.35
C ASN A 140 4.13 -0.29 23.32
N VAL A 141 4.42 -1.59 23.42
CA VAL A 141 5.50 -2.12 24.25
C VAL A 141 6.83 -2.08 23.51
N ALA A 142 6.85 -2.59 22.28
CA ALA A 142 8.05 -2.57 21.45
C ALA A 142 8.34 -1.17 20.85
N LYS A 143 7.38 -0.24 20.91
CA LYS A 143 7.46 1.08 20.29
C LYS A 143 7.77 1.01 18.79
N LYS A 144 7.02 0.16 18.09
CA LYS A 144 7.25 -0.11 16.66
C LYS A 144 5.96 -0.12 15.84
N LEU A 145 6.09 0.35 14.61
CA LEU A 145 5.11 0.16 13.57
C LEU A 145 5.11 -1.32 13.16
N VAL A 146 3.93 -1.96 13.22
CA VAL A 146 3.75 -3.39 12.88
C VAL A 146 3.23 -3.56 11.45
N GLY A 147 2.35 -2.67 11.03
CA GLY A 147 1.77 -2.68 9.69
C GLY A 147 0.92 -1.45 9.43
N ALA A 148 0.66 -1.17 8.16
CA ALA A 148 -0.14 -0.04 7.76
C ALA A 148 -0.93 -0.33 6.48
N TYR A 149 -2.10 0.31 6.37
CA TYR A 149 -2.91 0.36 5.15
C TYR A 149 -3.24 1.81 4.83
N ARG A 150 -3.24 2.16 3.54
CA ARG A 150 -3.82 3.43 3.10
C ARG A 150 -5.24 3.20 2.60
N MET A 151 -6.15 4.08 2.96
CA MET A 151 -7.58 3.95 2.72
C MET A 151 -8.16 5.21 2.12
N ALA A 152 -8.76 5.08 0.94
CA ALA A 152 -9.53 6.15 0.34
C ALA A 152 -10.96 6.17 0.94
N LEU A 153 -11.36 7.27 1.54
CA LEU A 153 -12.78 7.50 1.83
C LEU A 153 -13.45 7.99 0.55
N GLY A 154 -14.12 7.07 -0.15
CA GLY A 154 -14.57 7.28 -1.54
C GLY A 154 -15.36 8.56 -1.76
N SER A 155 -16.27 8.91 -0.86
CA SER A 155 -17.07 10.14 -0.95
C SER A 155 -16.25 11.41 -0.80
N GLU A 156 -15.21 11.39 0.05
CA GLU A 156 -14.31 12.53 0.24
C GLU A 156 -13.37 12.73 -0.95
N VAL A 157 -12.75 11.64 -1.39
CA VAL A 157 -11.82 11.67 -2.53
C VAL A 157 -12.57 12.09 -3.79
N MET A 158 -13.72 11.48 -4.07
CA MET A 158 -14.53 11.85 -5.24
C MET A 158 -14.93 13.33 -5.23
N LYS A 159 -15.32 13.86 -4.08
CA LYS A 159 -15.75 15.26 -3.94
C LYS A 159 -14.60 16.25 -4.13
N LYS A 160 -13.40 15.92 -3.65
CA LYS A 160 -12.24 16.84 -3.64
C LYS A 160 -11.35 16.71 -4.90
N HIS A 161 -11.19 15.51 -5.40
CA HIS A 161 -10.19 15.15 -6.40
C HIS A 161 -10.79 14.44 -7.64
N GLY A 162 -12.10 14.11 -7.63
CA GLY A 162 -12.72 13.35 -8.70
C GLY A 162 -12.19 11.92 -8.80
N ILE A 163 -12.36 11.31 -9.97
CA ILE A 163 -11.90 9.93 -10.22
C ILE A 163 -10.37 9.82 -10.18
N GLU A 164 -9.67 10.85 -10.60
CA GLU A 164 -8.20 10.90 -10.62
C GLU A 164 -7.57 10.89 -9.22
N GLY A 165 -8.35 11.21 -8.19
CA GLY A 165 -7.94 11.10 -6.80
C GLY A 165 -7.80 9.67 -6.29
N PHE A 166 -8.25 8.68 -7.05
CA PHE A 166 -8.11 7.27 -6.68
C PHE A 166 -6.91 6.63 -7.35
N TYR A 167 -6.08 5.93 -6.56
CA TYR A 167 -4.93 5.20 -7.07
C TYR A 167 -5.30 4.25 -8.23
N ILE A 168 -6.48 3.64 -8.16
CA ILE A 168 -6.97 2.72 -9.20
C ILE A 168 -7.11 3.40 -10.57
N SER A 169 -7.32 4.74 -10.63
CA SER A 169 -7.41 5.49 -11.88
C SER A 169 -6.07 5.54 -12.64
N SER A 170 -4.96 5.36 -11.93
CA SER A 170 -3.64 5.25 -12.55
C SER A 170 -3.39 3.89 -13.21
N LEU A 171 -4.22 2.89 -12.90
CA LEU A 171 -4.08 1.50 -13.36
C LEU A 171 -5.10 1.13 -14.42
N PHE A 172 -6.25 1.81 -14.44
CA PHE A 172 -7.39 1.50 -15.31
C PHE A 172 -7.97 2.76 -15.90
N GLU A 173 -8.40 2.69 -17.16
CA GLU A 173 -9.25 3.70 -17.79
C GLU A 173 -10.70 3.44 -17.35
N PHE A 174 -11.38 4.49 -16.95
CA PHE A 174 -12.81 4.43 -16.62
C PHE A 174 -13.60 5.12 -17.72
N ASP A 175 -14.62 4.46 -18.22
CA ASP A 175 -15.59 5.10 -19.11
C ASP A 175 -16.39 6.15 -18.32
N PRO A 176 -16.64 7.34 -18.90
CA PRO A 176 -17.36 8.42 -18.24
C PRO A 176 -18.83 8.12 -17.96
#